data_e5bc5331fe4a2aadd9376f4a00d85c93
#
_entry.id   e5bc5331fe4a2aadd9376f4a00d85c93
#
_cell.length_a   1.000
_cell.length_b   1.000
_cell.length_c   1.000
_cell.angle_alpha   90.00
_cell.angle_beta   90.00
_cell.angle_gamma   90.00
#
_symmetry.space_group_name_H-M   'P 1'
#
loop_
_entity.id
_entity.type
_entity.pdbx_description
1 polymer ?
#
loop_
_entity_poly.entity_id
_entity_poly.type
_entity_poly.pdbx_seq_one_letter_code
_entity_poly.pdbx_strand_id
1 'polypeptide(L)'
;MLIRYNYNFLFIILVSSLMFSVDYVSTGSFGAVALNGKIYNQLSLKPEITHGKLGIGLDLYIYIDENGEIYEDSWDFSDTESSLRTLLDKIYYVRWGQPYDKFYFKAGALDTYTLGHGILVNNYSNIIERPQIRRIGL
;
A
#
# COMPACT_ATOMS: atom_id res chain seq x y z
N MET A 1 -30.00 20.54 23.74
CA MET A 1 -28.59 20.89 23.51
C MET A 1 -27.90 19.69 22.90
N LEU A 2 -27.79 19.63 21.56
CA LEU A 2 -27.17 18.51 20.84
C LEU A 2 -25.65 18.71 20.88
N ILE A 3 -24.95 17.81 21.56
CA ILE A 3 -23.48 17.78 21.57
C ILE A 3 -23.03 17.36 20.16
N ARG A 4 -22.58 18.32 19.37
CA ARG A 4 -21.88 18.04 18.12
C ARG A 4 -20.55 17.38 18.47
N TYR A 5 -20.49 16.05 18.40
CA TYR A 5 -19.22 15.33 18.49
C TYR A 5 -18.34 15.76 17.33
N ASN A 6 -17.17 16.28 17.68
CA ASN A 6 -16.17 16.68 16.70
C ASN A 6 -15.43 15.42 16.23
N TYR A 7 -15.98 14.75 15.20
CA TYR A 7 -15.44 13.49 14.65
C TYR A 7 -13.96 13.61 14.27
N ASN A 8 -13.49 14.81 13.91
CA ASN A 8 -12.08 15.07 13.63
C ASN A 8 -11.21 14.86 14.88
N PHE A 9 -11.69 15.26 16.06
CA PHE A 9 -10.96 15.08 17.32
C PHE A 9 -10.88 13.60 17.73
N LEU A 10 -11.97 12.87 17.56
CA LEU A 10 -12.03 11.42 17.80
C LEU A 10 -11.11 10.65 16.82
N PHE A 11 -11.08 11.07 15.56
CA PHE A 11 -10.19 10.49 14.54
C PHE A 11 -8.72 10.74 14.86
N ILE A 12 -8.36 11.97 15.31
CA ILE A 12 -6.98 12.29 15.73
C ILE A 12 -6.57 11.45 16.93
N ILE A 13 -7.43 11.26 17.93
CA ILE A 13 -7.16 10.41 19.10
C ILE A 13 -7.00 8.95 18.66
N LEU A 14 -7.84 8.44 17.77
CA LEU A 14 -7.74 7.07 17.26
C LEU A 14 -6.43 6.86 16.52
N VAL A 15 -6.05 7.77 15.63
CA VAL A 15 -4.79 7.71 14.89
C VAL A 15 -3.59 7.82 15.82
N SER A 16 -3.63 8.72 16.82
CA SER A 16 -2.54 8.84 17.78
C SER A 16 -2.38 7.60 18.66
N SER A 17 -3.47 6.94 19.06
CA SER A 17 -3.40 5.71 19.85
C SER A 17 -2.84 4.52 19.06
N LEU A 18 -3.02 4.48 17.76
CA LEU A 18 -2.40 3.48 16.88
C LEU A 18 -0.88 3.68 16.76
N MET A 19 -0.39 4.91 16.90
CA MET A 19 1.05 5.22 16.79
C MET A 19 1.89 4.69 17.95
N PHE A 20 1.31 4.43 19.13
CA PHE A 20 2.07 4.01 20.33
C PHE A 20 2.34 2.50 20.44
N SER A 21 1.78 1.69 19.52
CA SER A 21 1.89 0.21 19.61
C SER A 21 2.27 -0.44 18.27
N VAL A 22 2.82 0.31 17.34
CA VAL A 22 2.99 -0.13 15.94
C VAL A 22 4.43 0.08 15.52
N ASP A 23 5.09 -1.00 15.10
CA ASP A 23 6.37 -0.93 14.41
C ASP A 23 6.12 -0.43 12.98
N TYR A 24 6.91 0.54 12.55
CA TYR A 24 6.78 1.19 11.27
C TYR A 24 8.07 1.11 10.48
N VAL A 25 7.99 0.56 9.28
CA VAL A 25 9.08 0.56 8.29
C VAL A 25 8.56 1.19 7.01
N SER A 26 9.31 2.07 6.39
CA SER A 26 8.93 2.69 5.13
C SER A 26 10.07 2.70 4.13
N THR A 27 9.75 2.40 2.88
CA THR A 27 10.66 2.54 1.75
C THR A 27 10.07 3.56 0.78
N GLY A 28 10.88 4.54 0.37
CA GLY A 28 10.50 5.53 -0.63
C GLY A 28 11.23 5.30 -1.94
N SER A 29 10.59 5.63 -3.04
CA SER A 29 11.21 5.65 -4.38
C SER A 29 10.71 6.84 -5.19
N PHE A 30 11.59 7.34 -6.04
CA PHE A 30 11.29 8.40 -7.01
C PHE A 30 11.68 7.92 -8.40
N GLY A 31 10.87 8.23 -9.41
CA GLY A 31 11.11 7.82 -10.78
C GLY A 31 10.25 8.57 -11.78
N ALA A 32 10.37 8.22 -13.06
CA ALA A 32 9.48 8.69 -14.12
C ALA A 32 8.71 7.51 -14.71
N VAL A 33 7.46 7.75 -15.08
CA VAL A 33 6.57 6.77 -15.69
C VAL A 33 5.83 7.41 -16.86
N ALA A 34 5.63 6.65 -17.94
CA ALA A 34 4.79 7.07 -19.05
C ALA A 34 3.37 6.51 -18.86
N LEU A 35 2.38 7.39 -18.75
CA LEU A 35 0.97 7.04 -18.66
C LEU A 35 0.24 7.72 -19.82
N ASN A 36 -0.49 6.95 -20.62
CA ASN A 36 -1.26 7.48 -21.76
C ASN A 36 -0.46 8.38 -22.72
N GLY A 37 0.85 8.07 -22.91
CA GLY A 37 1.74 8.84 -23.78
C GLY A 37 2.31 10.12 -23.16
N LYS A 38 2.00 10.43 -21.91
CA LYS A 38 2.61 11.53 -21.13
C LYS A 38 3.59 10.98 -20.10
N ILE A 39 4.64 11.76 -19.83
CA ILE A 39 5.62 11.43 -18.78
C ILE A 39 5.22 12.12 -17.49
N TYR A 40 5.19 11.35 -16.41
CA TYR A 40 4.94 11.83 -15.05
C TYR A 40 6.10 11.48 -14.15
N ASN A 41 6.40 12.36 -13.20
CA ASN A 41 7.26 12.06 -12.08
C ASN A 41 6.47 11.26 -11.05
N GLN A 42 6.95 10.10 -10.67
CA GLN A 42 6.32 9.24 -9.66
C GLN A 42 7.07 9.36 -8.35
N LEU A 43 6.35 9.70 -7.28
CA LEU A 43 6.79 9.54 -5.90
C LEU A 43 6.01 8.38 -5.29
N SER A 44 6.71 7.40 -4.74
CA SER A 44 6.09 6.24 -4.07
C SER A 44 6.64 6.07 -2.67
N LEU A 45 5.74 5.81 -1.72
CA LEU A 45 6.05 5.42 -0.35
C LEU A 45 5.39 4.08 -0.07
N LYS A 46 6.18 3.14 0.48
CA LYS A 46 5.69 1.79 0.85
C LYS A 46 5.85 1.57 2.34
N PRO A 47 4.98 2.17 3.16
CA PRO A 47 4.99 1.91 4.59
C PRO A 47 4.44 0.52 4.90
N GLU A 48 5.07 -0.17 5.83
CA GLU A 48 4.51 -1.35 6.49
C GLU A 48 4.15 -0.99 7.93
N ILE A 49 2.93 -1.28 8.31
CA ILE A 49 2.38 -1.10 9.64
C ILE A 49 2.24 -2.48 10.26
N THR A 50 2.92 -2.72 11.37
CA THR A 50 2.91 -4.02 12.06
C THR A 50 2.32 -3.90 13.44
N HIS A 51 1.35 -4.76 13.77
CA HIS A 51 0.79 -4.90 15.11
C HIS A 51 0.77 -6.38 15.51
N GLY A 52 1.64 -6.76 16.44
CA GLY A 52 1.84 -8.15 16.81
C GLY A 52 2.29 -9.01 15.62
N LYS A 53 1.47 -9.98 15.23
CA LYS A 53 1.76 -10.84 14.07
C LYS A 53 1.16 -10.31 12.76
N LEU A 54 0.23 -9.36 12.83
CA LEU A 54 -0.40 -8.76 11.65
C LEU A 54 0.50 -7.68 11.09
N GLY A 55 0.80 -7.73 9.79
CA GLY A 55 1.46 -6.67 9.04
C GLY A 55 0.63 -6.28 7.83
N ILE A 56 0.52 -4.98 7.57
CA ILE A 56 -0.16 -4.40 6.41
C ILE A 56 0.84 -3.50 5.70
N GLY A 57 1.23 -3.89 4.49
CA GLY A 57 2.00 -3.06 3.59
C GLY A 57 1.09 -2.21 2.74
N LEU A 58 1.41 -0.93 2.60
CA LEU A 58 0.70 0.00 1.71
C LEU A 58 1.62 0.37 0.54
N ASP A 59 1.02 0.83 -0.56
CA ASP A 59 1.71 1.42 -1.70
C ASP A 59 1.04 2.76 -2.01
N LEU A 60 1.62 3.82 -1.48
CA LEU A 60 1.16 5.19 -1.66
C LEU A 60 2.00 5.83 -2.76
N TYR A 61 1.37 6.13 -3.89
CA TYR A 61 2.05 6.77 -5.02
C TYR A 61 1.29 7.99 -5.51
N ILE A 62 2.07 8.97 -5.97
CA ILE A 62 1.57 10.21 -6.57
C ILE A 62 2.28 10.37 -7.90
N TYR A 63 1.54 10.73 -8.94
CA TYR A 63 2.08 11.09 -10.24
C TYR A 63 1.94 12.60 -10.42
N ILE A 64 3.03 13.25 -10.81
CA ILE A 64 3.10 14.70 -10.99
C ILE A 64 3.57 14.96 -12.42
N ASP A 65 2.82 15.74 -13.17
CA ASP A 65 3.17 16.11 -14.55
C ASP A 65 4.26 17.21 -14.59
N GLU A 66 4.64 17.61 -15.81
CA GLU A 66 5.63 18.65 -16.05
C GLU A 66 5.22 20.05 -15.55
N ASN A 67 3.92 20.29 -15.35
CA ASN A 67 3.36 21.53 -14.83
C ASN A 67 3.23 21.51 -13.30
N GLY A 68 3.52 20.38 -12.65
CA GLY A 68 3.35 20.19 -11.22
C GLY A 68 1.94 19.79 -10.81
N GLU A 69 1.08 19.40 -11.78
CA GLU A 69 -0.28 18.94 -11.50
C GLU A 69 -0.28 17.47 -11.13
N ILE A 70 -1.09 17.12 -10.10
CA ILE A 70 -1.25 15.74 -9.64
C ILE A 70 -2.26 15.02 -10.54
N TYR A 71 -1.92 13.80 -10.96
CA TYR A 71 -2.83 12.92 -11.67
C TYR A 71 -3.88 12.35 -10.71
N GLU A 72 -5.11 12.87 -10.79
CA GLU A 72 -6.17 12.64 -9.82
C GLU A 72 -6.81 11.24 -9.92
N ASP A 73 -6.80 10.58 -11.08
CA ASP A 73 -7.44 9.27 -11.27
C ASP A 73 -6.96 8.18 -10.29
N SER A 74 -5.81 8.38 -9.67
CA SER A 74 -5.26 7.45 -8.66
C SER A 74 -5.80 7.67 -7.24
N TRP A 75 -6.53 8.77 -7.01
CA TRP A 75 -7.00 9.22 -5.70
C TRP A 75 -8.43 9.75 -5.79
N ASP A 76 -9.35 8.87 -6.19
CA ASP A 76 -10.77 9.23 -6.32
C ASP A 76 -11.51 9.04 -4.98
N PHE A 77 -11.99 10.13 -4.43
CA PHE A 77 -12.80 10.21 -3.21
C PHE A 77 -14.16 10.87 -3.46
N SER A 78 -14.65 10.83 -4.71
CA SER A 78 -15.90 11.48 -5.12
C SER A 78 -17.13 10.90 -4.43
N ASP A 79 -17.12 9.60 -4.15
CA ASP A 79 -18.20 8.89 -3.46
C ASP A 79 -17.64 7.79 -2.54
N THR A 80 -18.52 7.13 -1.76
CA THR A 80 -18.11 6.11 -0.79
C THR A 80 -17.52 4.86 -1.46
N GLU A 81 -18.05 4.47 -2.62
CA GLU A 81 -17.58 3.27 -3.33
C GLU A 81 -16.20 3.53 -3.94
N SER A 82 -16.01 4.66 -4.62
CA SER A 82 -14.73 5.08 -5.17
C SER A 82 -13.67 5.26 -4.09
N SER A 83 -14.04 5.87 -2.95
CA SER A 83 -13.16 6.01 -1.80
C SER A 83 -12.70 4.66 -1.25
N LEU A 84 -13.61 3.69 -1.12
CA LEU A 84 -13.27 2.35 -0.65
C LEU A 84 -12.36 1.62 -1.64
N ARG A 85 -12.64 1.71 -2.93
CA ARG A 85 -11.78 1.16 -3.99
C ARG A 85 -10.40 1.76 -3.95
N THR A 86 -10.31 3.09 -3.87
CA THR A 86 -9.03 3.81 -3.76
C THR A 86 -8.22 3.34 -2.56
N LEU A 87 -8.83 3.21 -1.38
CA LEU A 87 -8.15 2.72 -0.18
C LEU A 87 -7.70 1.26 -0.33
N LEU A 88 -8.54 0.38 -0.85
CA LEU A 88 -8.19 -1.03 -1.09
C LEU A 88 -7.06 -1.16 -2.11
N ASP A 89 -7.05 -0.30 -3.12
CA ASP A 89 -5.98 -0.27 -4.13
C ASP A 89 -4.62 0.16 -3.56
N LYS A 90 -4.60 0.87 -2.44
CA LYS A 90 -3.34 1.22 -1.75
C LYS A 90 -2.82 0.13 -0.82
N ILE A 91 -3.61 -0.91 -0.53
CA ILE A 91 -3.12 -2.07 0.23
C ILE A 91 -2.22 -2.89 -0.69
N TYR A 92 -0.93 -2.91 -0.38
CA TYR A 92 0.08 -3.65 -1.13
C TYR A 92 0.05 -5.14 -0.79
N TYR A 93 0.02 -5.46 0.51
CA TYR A 93 -0.17 -6.82 1.01
C TYR A 93 -0.68 -6.79 2.46
N VAL A 94 -1.21 -7.94 2.86
CA VAL A 94 -1.50 -8.26 4.26
C VAL A 94 -0.72 -9.53 4.60
N ARG A 95 -0.04 -9.56 5.75
CA ARG A 95 0.67 -10.73 6.24
C ARG A 95 0.29 -11.05 7.68
N TRP A 96 0.43 -12.31 8.01
CA TRP A 96 0.35 -12.83 9.36
C TRP A 96 1.62 -13.61 9.69
N GLY A 97 2.27 -13.28 10.78
CA GLY A 97 3.56 -13.84 11.16
C GLY A 97 4.74 -13.22 10.39
N GLN A 98 5.91 -13.79 10.63
CA GLN A 98 7.15 -13.46 9.93
C GLN A 98 7.58 -14.66 9.06
N PRO A 99 8.35 -14.42 7.99
CA PRO A 99 9.00 -15.52 7.27
C PRO A 99 9.76 -16.42 8.25
N TYR A 100 9.58 -17.75 8.11
CA TYR A 100 10.12 -18.79 8.98
C TYR A 100 9.38 -19.03 10.32
N ASP A 101 8.32 -18.28 10.64
CA ASP A 101 7.43 -18.67 11.74
C ASP A 101 6.76 -20.02 11.42
N LYS A 102 6.31 -20.73 12.48
CA LYS A 102 5.55 -22.00 12.31
C LYS A 102 4.29 -21.82 11.46
N PHE A 103 3.71 -20.62 11.47
CA PHE A 103 2.62 -20.23 10.61
C PHE A 103 2.90 -18.82 10.07
N TYR A 104 3.08 -18.76 8.76
CA TYR A 104 3.26 -17.54 8.00
C TYR A 104 2.30 -17.53 6.81
N PHE A 105 1.62 -16.42 6.61
CA PHE A 105 0.72 -16.18 5.49
C PHE A 105 0.93 -14.76 4.97
N LYS A 106 0.95 -14.60 3.65
CA LYS A 106 1.00 -13.30 2.98
C LYS A 106 0.10 -13.34 1.76
N ALA A 107 -0.79 -12.32 1.65
CA ALA A 107 -1.68 -12.13 0.52
C ALA A 107 -1.51 -10.74 -0.07
N GLY A 108 -1.56 -10.62 -1.38
CA GLY A 108 -1.41 -9.36 -2.12
C GLY A 108 -0.20 -9.38 -3.04
N ALA A 109 0.61 -8.33 -2.99
CA ALA A 109 1.84 -8.26 -3.78
C ALA A 109 2.91 -9.20 -3.21
N LEU A 110 3.34 -10.12 -4.04
CA LEU A 110 4.49 -10.99 -3.80
C LEU A 110 5.63 -10.49 -4.69
N ASP A 111 6.66 -9.97 -4.05
CA ASP A 111 7.87 -9.52 -4.72
C ASP A 111 9.04 -10.41 -4.34
N THR A 112 9.76 -10.91 -5.34
CA THR A 112 10.96 -11.74 -5.14
C THR A 112 10.75 -12.97 -4.23
N TYR A 113 9.62 -13.67 -4.40
CA TYR A 113 9.29 -14.82 -3.55
C TYR A 113 10.00 -16.10 -4.02
N THR A 114 10.68 -16.76 -3.10
CA THR A 114 11.41 -18.00 -3.35
C THR A 114 10.93 -19.09 -2.39
N LEU A 115 10.52 -20.25 -2.92
CA LEU A 115 10.12 -21.42 -2.12
C LEU A 115 11.29 -22.40 -1.95
N GLY A 116 11.57 -22.72 -0.68
CA GLY A 116 12.65 -23.65 -0.31
C GLY A 116 14.00 -23.16 -0.84
N HIS A 117 14.68 -24.02 -1.60
CA HIS A 117 15.98 -23.71 -2.21
C HIS A 117 15.87 -23.07 -3.61
N GLY A 118 14.69 -22.63 -4.02
CA GLY A 118 14.48 -21.98 -5.32
C GLY A 118 14.42 -22.96 -6.51
N ILE A 119 14.29 -24.27 -6.28
CA ILE A 119 14.24 -25.26 -7.34
C ILE A 119 12.92 -25.18 -8.12
N LEU A 120 11.80 -24.98 -7.42
CA LEU A 120 10.46 -24.90 -8.01
C LEU A 120 10.01 -23.46 -8.24
N VAL A 121 10.24 -22.58 -7.27
CA VAL A 121 9.89 -21.18 -7.33
C VAL A 121 11.09 -20.36 -6.87
N ASN A 122 11.66 -19.59 -7.78
CA ASN A 122 12.78 -18.70 -7.52
C ASN A 122 12.47 -17.32 -8.05
N ASN A 123 12.58 -16.33 -7.17
CA ASN A 123 12.39 -14.91 -7.49
C ASN A 123 11.04 -14.61 -8.18
N TYR A 124 9.98 -15.29 -7.76
CA TYR A 124 8.63 -15.07 -8.29
C TYR A 124 8.11 -13.70 -7.91
N SER A 125 7.53 -13.00 -8.87
CA SER A 125 6.82 -11.73 -8.63
C SER A 125 5.50 -11.71 -9.39
N ASN A 126 4.43 -11.25 -8.74
CA ASN A 126 3.13 -11.01 -9.36
C ASN A 126 2.89 -9.52 -9.68
N ILE A 127 3.93 -8.67 -9.56
CA ILE A 127 3.85 -7.21 -9.72
C ILE A 127 4.77 -6.68 -10.84
N ILE A 128 5.16 -7.53 -11.78
CA ILE A 128 6.13 -7.18 -12.84
C ILE A 128 5.51 -6.23 -13.88
N GLU A 129 4.19 -6.32 -14.09
CA GLU A 129 3.50 -5.52 -15.11
C GLU A 129 3.23 -4.08 -14.62
N ARG A 130 3.59 -3.08 -15.42
CA ARG A 130 3.27 -1.66 -15.20
C ARG A 130 2.51 -1.12 -16.41
N PRO A 131 1.49 -0.24 -16.24
CA PRO A 131 0.91 0.26 -14.99
C PRO A 131 0.37 -0.89 -14.15
N GLN A 132 0.42 -0.75 -12.85
CA GLN A 132 0.28 -1.84 -11.89
C GLN A 132 -1.06 -2.58 -12.03
N ILE A 133 -1.10 -3.61 -12.84
CA ILE A 133 -2.16 -4.61 -12.81
C ILE A 133 -1.83 -5.53 -11.63
N ARG A 134 -2.50 -5.31 -10.51
CA ARG A 134 -2.28 -6.11 -9.31
C ARG A 134 -3.01 -7.44 -9.45
N ARG A 135 -2.25 -8.51 -9.59
CA ARG A 135 -2.78 -9.87 -9.45
C ARG A 135 -2.58 -10.28 -8.00
N ILE A 136 -3.67 -10.69 -7.33
CA ILE A 136 -3.58 -11.15 -5.94
C ILE A 136 -2.83 -12.47 -5.92
N GLY A 137 -1.71 -12.52 -5.19
CA GLY A 137 -0.97 -13.73 -4.87
C GLY A 137 -1.23 -14.16 -3.42
N LEU A 138 -1.20 -15.47 -3.19
CA LEU A 138 -1.30 -16.12 -1.87
C LEU A 138 -0.07 -17.00 -1.66
#